data_83b9bba217bbaae91f0ae29febfc3dc6
#
_entry.id   83b9bba217bbaae91f0ae29febfc3dc6
#
_cell.length_a   1.000
_cell.length_b   1.000
_cell.length_c   1.000
_cell.angle_alpha   90.00
_cell.angle_beta   90.00
_cell.angle_gamma   90.00
#
_symmetry.space_group_name_H-M   'P 1'
#
loop_
_entity.id
_entity.type
_entity.pdbx_description
1 polymer ?
#
loop_
_entity_poly.entity_id
_entity_poly.type
_entity_poly.pdbx_seq_one_letter_code
_entity_poly.pdbx_strand_id
1 'polypeptide(L)'
;MRTREGTREGGLVDDEAVVIARVRAGEPEAYAELVRAHTAVALRAAVACGAGPEAEDVVQQAFFKAYRSLGRFKDGAAFRPWLLRIVVNETRNTVRSAGRQRAVADREADLLGGEPRIPESADPAVAAEERERRRRLLEALDGLSEDHRQVVIHRYLLELDEAETADALGWPRGTVKSRLSRALKKLGLVLEGGEERG
;
A
#
# COMPACT_ATOMS: atom_id res chain seq x y z
N MET A 1 -29.15 -16.14 -3.36
CA MET A 1 -29.21 -15.26 -2.19
C MET A 1 -27.92 -14.42 -2.18
N ARG A 2 -27.89 -13.40 -3.03
CA ARG A 2 -26.76 -12.44 -3.18
C ARG A 2 -27.35 -11.07 -3.04
N THR A 3 -27.17 -10.44 -1.88
CA THR A 3 -27.36 -8.99 -1.68
C THR A 3 -26.96 -8.67 -0.25
N ARG A 4 -25.79 -8.08 -0.05
CA ARG A 4 -25.49 -7.24 1.16
C ARG A 4 -24.05 -6.70 1.24
N GLU A 5 -23.33 -6.50 0.13
CA GLU A 5 -22.00 -5.84 0.19
C GLU A 5 -21.98 -4.40 -0.35
N GLY A 6 -22.96 -3.99 -1.14
CA GLY A 6 -22.99 -2.66 -1.76
C GLY A 6 -23.32 -1.46 -0.86
N THR A 7 -23.74 -1.68 0.39
CA THR A 7 -24.29 -0.59 1.23
C THR A 7 -23.26 0.05 2.17
N ARG A 8 -22.10 -0.56 2.39
CA ARG A 8 -21.06 0.00 3.28
C ARG A 8 -20.13 1.00 2.59
N GLU A 9 -19.86 0.80 1.31
CA GLU A 9 -18.96 1.71 0.57
C GLU A 9 -19.64 3.05 0.23
N GLY A 10 -20.91 3.05 -0.13
CA GLY A 10 -21.65 4.29 -0.41
C GLY A 10 -21.73 5.24 0.77
N GLY A 11 -21.95 4.72 1.99
CA GLY A 11 -22.02 5.52 3.19
C GLY A 11 -20.71 6.19 3.60
N LEU A 12 -19.58 5.50 3.41
CA LEU A 12 -18.25 6.03 3.74
C LEU A 12 -17.82 7.16 2.79
N VAL A 13 -18.15 7.05 1.52
CA VAL A 13 -17.81 8.07 0.51
C VAL A 13 -18.64 9.35 0.74
N ASP A 14 -19.90 9.22 1.11
CA ASP A 14 -20.76 10.37 1.42
C ASP A 14 -20.28 11.08 2.70
N ASP A 15 -19.88 10.35 3.74
CA ASP A 15 -19.30 10.90 4.97
C ASP A 15 -17.96 11.61 4.69
N GLU A 16 -17.10 11.03 3.87
CA GLU A 16 -15.81 11.65 3.48
C GLU A 16 -16.02 12.94 2.68
N ALA A 17 -17.00 12.98 1.77
CA ALA A 17 -17.31 14.16 0.99
C ALA A 17 -17.77 15.32 1.87
N VAL A 18 -18.57 15.05 2.91
CA VAL A 18 -19.01 16.04 3.90
C VAL A 18 -17.80 16.59 4.69
N VAL A 19 -16.92 15.70 5.16
CA VAL A 19 -15.71 16.13 5.89
C VAL A 19 -14.80 16.98 4.99
N ILE A 20 -14.59 16.59 3.74
CA ILE A 20 -13.80 17.36 2.77
C ILE A 20 -14.41 18.75 2.54
N ALA A 21 -15.73 18.83 2.40
CA ALA A 21 -16.44 20.11 2.23
C ALA A 21 -16.24 21.04 3.44
N ARG A 22 -16.32 20.51 4.66
CA ARG A 22 -16.07 21.27 5.90
C ARG A 22 -14.64 21.80 5.98
N VAL A 23 -13.64 20.97 5.64
CA VAL A 23 -12.23 21.42 5.60
C VAL A 23 -12.04 22.55 4.59
N ARG A 24 -12.65 22.42 3.40
CA ARG A 24 -12.60 23.47 2.36
C ARG A 24 -13.32 24.77 2.75
N ALA A 25 -14.36 24.65 3.60
CA ALA A 25 -15.10 25.79 4.13
C ALA A 25 -14.35 26.53 5.26
N GLY A 26 -13.18 26.03 5.67
CA GLY A 26 -12.35 26.69 6.69
C GLY A 26 -12.44 26.04 8.08
N GLU A 27 -12.84 24.77 8.18
CA GLU A 27 -12.82 23.95 9.39
C GLU A 27 -11.65 22.96 9.35
N PRO A 28 -10.39 23.37 9.57
CA PRO A 28 -9.23 22.51 9.42
C PRO A 28 -9.22 21.33 10.38
N GLU A 29 -9.91 21.45 11.53
CA GLU A 29 -10.02 20.40 12.55
C GLU A 29 -10.77 19.17 12.02
N ALA A 30 -11.71 19.36 11.06
CA ALA A 30 -12.43 18.26 10.42
C ALA A 30 -11.47 17.31 9.68
N TYR A 31 -10.31 17.79 9.21
CA TYR A 31 -9.31 16.94 8.56
C TYR A 31 -8.81 15.79 9.43
N ALA A 32 -8.82 15.94 10.75
CA ALA A 32 -8.46 14.88 11.68
C ALA A 32 -9.35 13.63 11.56
N GLU A 33 -10.59 13.76 11.06
CA GLU A 33 -11.49 12.64 10.80
C GLU A 33 -10.94 11.77 9.65
N LEU A 34 -10.49 12.39 8.55
CA LEU A 34 -9.86 11.69 7.42
C LEU A 34 -8.53 11.04 7.84
N VAL A 35 -7.71 11.74 8.64
CA VAL A 35 -6.47 11.19 9.15
C VAL A 35 -6.73 9.93 9.96
N ARG A 36 -7.64 9.97 10.95
CA ARG A 36 -7.97 8.80 11.76
C ARG A 36 -8.49 7.62 10.93
N ALA A 37 -9.37 7.89 9.97
CA ALA A 37 -9.96 6.85 9.13
C ALA A 37 -8.92 6.14 8.24
N HIS A 38 -7.91 6.86 7.77
CA HIS A 38 -7.00 6.35 6.74
C HIS A 38 -5.57 6.06 7.21
N THR A 39 -5.17 6.40 8.45
CA THR A 39 -3.80 6.17 8.94
C THR A 39 -3.38 4.71 8.82
N ALA A 40 -4.25 3.76 9.22
CA ALA A 40 -3.90 2.35 9.19
C ALA A 40 -3.63 1.82 7.78
N VAL A 41 -4.44 2.22 6.79
CA VAL A 41 -4.23 1.80 5.39
C VAL A 41 -3.04 2.52 4.76
N ALA A 42 -2.79 3.77 5.11
CA ALA A 42 -1.64 4.53 4.65
C ALA A 42 -0.32 3.93 5.16
N LEU A 43 -0.25 3.52 6.45
CA LEU A 43 0.90 2.83 7.02
C LEU A 43 1.15 1.49 6.35
N ARG A 44 0.11 0.66 6.15
CA ARG A 44 0.25 -0.59 5.41
C ARG A 44 0.79 -0.37 4.00
N ALA A 45 0.31 0.66 3.30
CA ALA A 45 0.79 1.01 1.97
C ALA A 45 2.26 1.43 1.97
N ALA A 46 2.68 2.30 2.88
CA ALA A 46 4.05 2.76 3.01
C ALA A 46 5.02 1.59 3.28
N VAL A 47 4.69 0.73 4.27
CA VAL A 47 5.49 -0.46 4.61
C VAL A 47 5.57 -1.42 3.42
N ALA A 48 4.44 -1.75 2.79
CA ALA A 48 4.39 -2.66 1.65
C ALA A 48 5.15 -2.14 0.42
N CYS A 49 5.23 -0.81 0.27
CA CYS A 49 6.00 -0.16 -0.80
C CYS A 49 7.48 0.07 -0.44
N GLY A 50 7.92 -0.42 0.72
CA GLY A 50 9.33 -0.45 1.09
C GLY A 50 9.82 0.74 1.93
N ALA A 51 8.92 1.50 2.58
CA ALA A 51 9.33 2.61 3.45
C ALA A 51 10.14 2.15 4.68
N GLY A 52 9.96 0.88 5.11
CA GLY A 52 10.67 0.35 6.27
C GLY A 52 10.44 1.18 7.54
N PRO A 53 11.51 1.56 8.25
CA PRO A 53 11.42 2.34 9.49
C PRO A 53 10.87 3.77 9.27
N GLU A 54 10.92 4.29 8.04
CA GLU A 54 10.47 5.65 7.69
C GLU A 54 8.97 5.72 7.34
N ALA A 55 8.21 4.62 7.56
CA ALA A 55 6.81 4.53 7.14
C ALA A 55 5.92 5.60 7.82
N GLU A 56 6.15 5.90 9.10
CA GLU A 56 5.39 6.91 9.84
C GLU A 56 5.66 8.31 9.28
N ASP A 57 6.92 8.65 9.02
CA ASP A 57 7.31 9.94 8.46
C ASP A 57 6.74 10.12 7.04
N VAL A 58 6.80 9.07 6.22
CA VAL A 58 6.19 9.05 4.88
C VAL A 58 4.69 9.31 4.96
N VAL A 59 3.99 8.66 5.88
CA VAL A 59 2.54 8.81 6.04
C VAL A 59 2.19 10.21 6.54
N GLN A 60 2.95 10.75 7.49
CA GLN A 60 2.77 12.13 7.96
C GLN A 60 2.95 13.14 6.82
N GLN A 61 4.01 13.00 6.02
CA GLN A 61 4.25 13.84 4.86
C GLN A 61 3.15 13.70 3.80
N ALA A 62 2.65 12.49 3.59
CA ALA A 62 1.56 12.23 2.66
C ALA A 62 0.26 12.93 3.10
N PHE A 63 -0.12 12.84 4.37
CA PHE A 63 -1.28 13.57 4.90
C PHE A 63 -1.11 15.08 4.80
N PHE A 64 0.07 15.61 5.09
CA PHE A 64 0.35 17.03 4.93
C PHE A 64 0.17 17.48 3.47
N LYS A 65 0.70 16.72 2.51
CA LYS A 65 0.53 17.00 1.08
C LYS A 65 -0.92 16.85 0.63
N ALA A 66 -1.63 15.85 1.14
CA ALA A 66 -3.05 15.65 0.89
C ALA A 66 -3.86 16.87 1.39
N TYR A 67 -3.64 17.33 2.61
CA TYR A 67 -4.27 18.53 3.15
C TYR A 67 -4.05 19.76 2.26
N ARG A 68 -2.81 20.04 1.89
CA ARG A 68 -2.47 21.18 1.00
C ARG A 68 -3.08 21.07 -0.39
N SER A 69 -3.34 19.86 -0.86
CA SER A 69 -3.89 19.58 -2.19
C SER A 69 -5.40 19.36 -2.18
N LEU A 70 -6.04 19.41 -1.00
CA LEU A 70 -7.45 19.08 -0.83
C LEU A 70 -8.37 20.02 -1.63
N GLY A 71 -7.96 21.27 -1.85
CA GLY A 71 -8.67 22.22 -2.70
C GLY A 71 -8.73 21.79 -4.18
N ARG A 72 -7.83 20.90 -4.62
CA ARG A 72 -7.79 20.35 -5.99
C ARG A 72 -8.35 18.94 -6.08
N PHE A 73 -8.77 18.36 -4.95
CA PHE A 73 -9.40 17.04 -4.93
C PHE A 73 -10.74 17.10 -5.66
N LYS A 74 -10.97 16.18 -6.59
CA LYS A 74 -12.16 16.16 -7.43
C LYS A 74 -13.38 15.67 -6.64
N ASP A 75 -14.47 16.44 -6.68
CA ASP A 75 -15.72 16.04 -6.03
C ASP A 75 -16.25 14.72 -6.62
N GLY A 76 -16.77 13.87 -5.76
CA GLY A 76 -17.25 12.54 -6.13
C GLY A 76 -16.18 11.49 -6.39
N ALA A 77 -14.87 11.84 -6.29
CA ALA A 77 -13.81 10.85 -6.29
C ALA A 77 -13.66 10.22 -4.89
N ALA A 78 -13.21 8.97 -4.83
CA ALA A 78 -12.89 8.31 -3.56
C ALA A 78 -11.59 8.88 -2.98
N PHE A 79 -11.62 9.27 -1.69
CA PHE A 79 -10.46 9.87 -1.01
C PHE A 79 -9.32 8.86 -0.81
N ARG A 80 -9.66 7.62 -0.45
CA ARG A 80 -8.70 6.54 -0.19
C ARG A 80 -7.72 6.30 -1.34
N PRO A 81 -8.12 6.03 -2.60
CA PRO A 81 -7.18 5.82 -3.71
C PRO A 81 -6.32 7.06 -3.99
N TRP A 82 -6.91 8.24 -3.90
CA TRP A 82 -6.19 9.49 -4.08
C TRP A 82 -5.10 9.71 -3.01
N LEU A 83 -5.41 9.46 -1.74
CA LEU A 83 -4.44 9.49 -0.65
C LEU A 83 -3.34 8.46 -0.86
N LEU A 84 -3.69 7.20 -1.20
CA LEU A 84 -2.74 6.12 -1.41
C LEU A 84 -1.77 6.43 -2.56
N ARG A 85 -2.23 7.12 -3.60
CA ARG A 85 -1.33 7.64 -4.65
C ARG A 85 -0.27 8.59 -4.09
N ILE A 86 -0.64 9.46 -3.17
CA ILE A 86 0.30 10.37 -2.50
C ILE A 86 1.30 9.57 -1.65
N VAL A 87 0.81 8.64 -0.84
CA VAL A 87 1.64 7.76 0.01
C VAL A 87 2.67 6.99 -0.83
N VAL A 88 2.23 6.32 -1.90
CA VAL A 88 3.13 5.56 -2.79
C VAL A 88 4.19 6.45 -3.42
N ASN A 89 3.82 7.65 -3.85
CA ASN A 89 4.78 8.59 -4.43
C ASN A 89 5.80 9.07 -3.38
N GLU A 90 5.36 9.36 -2.15
CA GLU A 90 6.27 9.73 -1.05
C GLU A 90 7.20 8.58 -0.70
N THR A 91 6.68 7.36 -0.55
CA THR A 91 7.49 6.17 -0.31
C THR A 91 8.56 6.00 -1.38
N ARG A 92 8.20 6.10 -2.65
CA ARG A 92 9.16 6.00 -3.76
C ARG A 92 10.25 7.07 -3.68
N ASN A 93 9.90 8.30 -3.32
CA ASN A 93 10.84 9.39 -3.17
C ASN A 93 11.81 9.13 -2.01
N THR A 94 11.30 8.68 -0.87
CA THR A 94 12.08 8.34 0.33
C THR A 94 13.03 7.18 0.03
N VAL A 95 12.54 6.08 -0.54
CA VAL A 95 13.36 4.91 -0.90
C VAL A 95 14.46 5.28 -1.89
N ARG A 96 14.16 6.08 -2.92
CA ARG A 96 15.16 6.55 -3.89
C ARG A 96 16.19 7.48 -3.24
N SER A 97 15.78 8.32 -2.30
CA SER A 97 16.67 9.21 -1.56
C SER A 97 17.60 8.41 -0.65
N ALA A 98 17.04 7.47 0.13
CA ALA A 98 17.80 6.57 0.99
C ALA A 98 18.77 5.69 0.17
N GLY A 99 18.34 5.17 -0.99
CA GLY A 99 19.21 4.41 -1.89
C GLY A 99 20.38 5.24 -2.43
N ARG A 100 20.15 6.52 -2.75
CA ARG A 100 21.24 7.44 -3.15
C ARG A 100 22.19 7.75 -2.00
N GLN A 101 21.65 7.94 -0.79
CA GLN A 101 22.48 8.18 0.41
C GLN A 101 23.27 6.92 0.81
N ARG A 102 22.65 5.73 0.73
CA ARG A 102 23.33 4.45 0.95
C ARG A 102 24.41 4.19 -0.10
N ALA A 103 24.15 4.42 -1.38
CA ALA A 103 25.16 4.29 -2.44
C ALA A 103 26.36 5.24 -2.24
N VAL A 104 26.21 6.32 -1.49
CA VAL A 104 27.30 7.20 -1.05
C VAL A 104 27.92 6.66 0.26
N ALA A 105 27.11 6.04 1.16
CA ALA A 105 27.56 5.53 2.45
C ALA A 105 28.03 4.06 2.43
N ASP A 106 27.55 3.22 1.47
CA ASP A 106 27.94 1.81 1.28
C ASP A 106 29.40 1.60 0.82
N ARG A 107 30.17 2.66 0.88
CA ARG A 107 31.62 2.48 1.00
C ARG A 107 32.09 2.14 2.44
N GLU A 108 31.21 2.17 3.45
CA GLU A 108 31.62 2.02 4.84
C GLU A 108 30.74 1.21 5.81
N ALA A 109 29.58 0.66 5.50
CA ALA A 109 28.87 -0.18 6.51
C ALA A 109 27.82 -1.13 5.91
N ASP A 110 28.13 -2.39 5.97
CA ASP A 110 27.19 -3.52 5.95
C ASP A 110 26.51 -3.69 7.31
N LEU A 111 25.23 -4.17 7.32
CA LEU A 111 24.43 -4.64 8.47
C LEU A 111 23.39 -3.69 9.08
N LEU A 112 22.12 -4.06 8.89
CA LEU A 112 21.08 -4.38 9.88
C LEU A 112 19.68 -4.30 9.25
N GLY A 113 19.13 -5.46 8.89
CA GLY A 113 17.72 -5.63 8.53
C GLY A 113 16.87 -5.87 9.78
N GLY A 114 15.84 -5.08 9.99
CA GLY A 114 14.83 -5.30 11.00
C GLY A 114 13.57 -5.91 10.39
N GLU A 115 13.17 -7.11 10.83
CA GLU A 115 11.95 -7.77 10.42
C GLU A 115 10.72 -7.19 11.14
N PRO A 116 9.56 -6.99 10.44
CA PRO A 116 8.32 -6.59 11.10
C PRO A 116 7.75 -7.74 11.94
N ARG A 117 7.53 -7.50 13.22
CA ARG A 117 6.91 -8.45 14.15
C ARG A 117 5.39 -8.53 13.92
N ILE A 118 4.89 -9.74 13.62
CA ILE A 118 3.47 -10.09 13.66
C ILE A 118 3.25 -11.12 14.77
N PRO A 119 2.11 -11.11 15.49
CA PRO A 119 1.81 -12.08 16.53
C PRO A 119 1.86 -13.53 15.99
N GLU A 120 2.55 -14.40 16.70
CA GLU A 120 2.74 -15.80 16.35
C GLU A 120 1.61 -16.66 16.92
N SER A 121 1.24 -17.75 16.20
CA SER A 121 0.34 -18.80 16.67
C SER A 121 0.93 -19.48 17.92
N ALA A 122 0.05 -19.93 18.83
CA ALA A 122 0.45 -20.61 20.06
C ALA A 122 1.03 -22.02 19.82
N ASP A 123 0.86 -22.61 18.62
CA ASP A 123 1.42 -23.90 18.23
C ASP A 123 2.75 -23.72 17.47
N PRO A 124 3.88 -24.22 17.99
CA PRO A 124 5.19 -24.02 17.37
C PRO A 124 5.31 -24.64 15.94
N ALA A 125 4.62 -25.74 15.67
CA ALA A 125 4.66 -26.37 14.35
C ALA A 125 3.88 -25.54 13.31
N VAL A 126 2.70 -25.06 13.67
CA VAL A 126 1.88 -24.17 12.83
C VAL A 126 2.61 -22.85 12.60
N ALA A 127 3.23 -22.30 13.65
CA ALA A 127 4.01 -21.07 13.55
C ALA A 127 5.23 -21.22 12.61
N ALA A 128 5.90 -22.37 12.62
CA ALA A 128 7.02 -22.64 11.72
C ALA A 128 6.57 -22.76 10.25
N GLU A 129 5.45 -23.43 9.97
CA GLU A 129 4.90 -23.55 8.64
C GLU A 129 4.42 -22.20 8.09
N GLU A 130 3.75 -21.40 8.93
CA GLU A 130 3.33 -20.05 8.56
C GLU A 130 4.52 -19.11 8.26
N ARG A 131 5.60 -19.20 9.05
CA ARG A 131 6.84 -18.44 8.80
C ARG A 131 7.46 -18.83 7.45
N GLU A 132 7.57 -20.12 7.19
CA GLU A 132 8.13 -20.62 5.93
C GLU A 132 7.28 -20.22 4.73
N ARG A 133 5.96 -20.36 4.82
CA ARG A 133 5.02 -19.91 3.78
C ARG A 133 5.15 -18.40 3.51
N ARG A 134 5.27 -17.63 4.58
CA ARG A 134 5.48 -16.18 4.50
C ARG A 134 6.81 -15.84 3.86
N ARG A 135 7.89 -16.51 4.24
CA ARG A 135 9.22 -16.30 3.65
C ARG A 135 9.18 -16.52 2.14
N ARG A 136 8.60 -17.65 1.70
CA ARG A 136 8.44 -17.96 0.27
C ARG A 136 7.63 -16.90 -0.47
N LEU A 137 6.55 -16.41 0.14
CA LEU A 137 5.74 -15.34 -0.46
C LEU A 137 6.52 -14.04 -0.60
N LEU A 138 7.28 -13.64 0.42
CA LEU A 138 8.11 -12.43 0.37
C LEU A 138 9.20 -12.55 -0.70
N GLU A 139 9.90 -13.67 -0.77
CA GLU A 139 10.90 -13.95 -1.81
C GLU A 139 10.28 -13.92 -3.23
N ALA A 140 9.08 -14.50 -3.38
CA ALA A 140 8.36 -14.45 -4.64
C ALA A 140 7.96 -13.02 -5.04
N LEU A 141 7.54 -12.21 -4.08
CA LEU A 141 7.22 -10.78 -4.29
C LEU A 141 8.47 -9.97 -4.64
N ASP A 142 9.59 -10.24 -3.99
CA ASP A 142 10.88 -9.57 -4.28
C ASP A 142 11.40 -9.92 -5.67
N GLY A 143 11.11 -11.11 -6.17
CA GLY A 143 11.40 -11.53 -7.55
C GLY A 143 10.55 -10.83 -8.63
N LEU A 144 9.50 -10.10 -8.24
CA LEU A 144 8.69 -9.31 -9.18
C LEU A 144 9.41 -8.00 -9.55
N SER A 145 9.15 -7.52 -10.78
CA SER A 145 9.47 -6.12 -11.10
C SER A 145 8.65 -5.18 -10.24
N GLU A 146 9.15 -3.97 -9.99
CA GLU A 146 8.47 -2.95 -9.19
C GLU A 146 7.01 -2.74 -9.62
N ASP A 147 6.75 -2.62 -10.91
CA ASP A 147 5.39 -2.44 -11.44
C ASP A 147 4.47 -3.64 -11.15
N HIS A 148 4.98 -4.87 -11.25
CA HIS A 148 4.21 -6.07 -10.92
C HIS A 148 3.95 -6.17 -9.41
N ARG A 149 4.92 -5.86 -8.59
CA ARG A 149 4.78 -5.83 -7.13
C ARG A 149 3.75 -4.79 -6.71
N GLN A 150 3.81 -3.58 -7.26
CA GLN A 150 2.87 -2.51 -6.96
C GLN A 150 1.41 -2.89 -7.28
N VAL A 151 1.15 -3.50 -8.42
CA VAL A 151 -0.22 -3.88 -8.76
C VAL A 151 -0.75 -4.97 -7.84
N VAL A 152 0.09 -5.93 -7.41
CA VAL A 152 -0.30 -6.97 -6.46
C VAL A 152 -0.60 -6.39 -5.08
N ILE A 153 0.27 -5.50 -4.57
CA ILE A 153 0.06 -4.82 -3.30
C ILE A 153 -1.28 -4.07 -3.29
N HIS A 154 -1.54 -3.26 -4.31
CA HIS A 154 -2.76 -2.45 -4.35
C HIS A 154 -4.02 -3.31 -4.45
N ARG A 155 -4.00 -4.38 -5.22
CA ARG A 155 -5.15 -5.28 -5.41
C ARG A 155 -5.43 -6.19 -4.22
N TYR A 156 -4.39 -6.73 -3.56
CA TYR A 156 -4.55 -7.79 -2.56
C TYR A 156 -4.25 -7.35 -1.12
N LEU A 157 -3.30 -6.45 -0.92
CA LEU A 157 -2.97 -5.99 0.43
C LEU A 157 -3.78 -4.75 0.82
N LEU A 158 -4.01 -3.84 -0.14
CA LEU A 158 -4.78 -2.62 0.07
C LEU A 158 -6.26 -2.79 -0.35
N GLU A 159 -6.62 -3.94 -0.90
CA GLU A 159 -7.99 -4.31 -1.28
C GLU A 159 -8.67 -3.30 -2.21
N LEU A 160 -7.87 -2.61 -3.04
CA LEU A 160 -8.40 -1.69 -4.03
C LEU A 160 -8.98 -2.44 -5.22
N ASP A 161 -10.07 -1.95 -5.78
CA ASP A 161 -10.59 -2.45 -7.05
C ASP A 161 -9.68 -2.07 -8.23
N GLU A 162 -10.05 -2.47 -9.48
CA GLU A 162 -9.24 -2.18 -10.66
C GLU A 162 -9.19 -0.68 -10.97
N ALA A 163 -10.31 0.04 -10.75
CA ALA A 163 -10.39 1.47 -10.99
C ALA A 163 -9.59 2.26 -9.97
N GLU A 164 -9.76 1.94 -8.69
CA GLU A 164 -9.02 2.53 -7.58
C GLU A 164 -7.51 2.28 -7.70
N THR A 165 -7.13 1.05 -8.12
CA THR A 165 -5.73 0.71 -8.37
C THR A 165 -5.15 1.54 -9.52
N ALA A 166 -5.94 1.74 -10.60
CA ALA A 166 -5.54 2.58 -11.72
C ALA A 166 -5.32 4.04 -11.27
N ASP A 167 -6.23 4.56 -10.47
CA ASP A 167 -6.14 5.91 -9.92
C ASP A 167 -4.96 6.05 -8.95
N ALA A 168 -4.79 5.10 -8.02
CA ALA A 168 -3.70 5.11 -7.05
C ALA A 168 -2.30 5.03 -7.70
N LEU A 169 -2.15 4.19 -8.73
CA LEU A 169 -0.89 4.04 -9.46
C LEU A 169 -0.69 5.08 -10.58
N GLY A 170 -1.74 5.78 -10.97
CA GLY A 170 -1.74 6.70 -12.11
C GLY A 170 -1.59 5.97 -13.44
N TRP A 171 -2.15 4.76 -13.57
CA TRP A 171 -2.05 3.92 -14.76
C TRP A 171 -3.41 3.76 -15.45
N PRO A 172 -3.43 3.52 -16.78
CA PRO A 172 -4.65 3.08 -17.46
C PRO A 172 -5.15 1.73 -16.90
N ARG A 173 -6.47 1.52 -16.78
CA ARG A 173 -7.07 0.26 -16.29
C ARG A 173 -6.55 -0.97 -17.06
N GLY A 174 -6.46 -0.89 -18.38
CA GLY A 174 -5.91 -1.98 -19.20
C GLY A 174 -4.46 -2.35 -18.82
N THR A 175 -3.68 -1.37 -18.37
CA THR A 175 -2.33 -1.59 -17.86
C THR A 175 -2.35 -2.31 -16.51
N VAL A 176 -3.24 -1.92 -15.60
CA VAL A 176 -3.46 -2.62 -14.31
C VAL A 176 -3.80 -4.08 -14.56
N LYS A 177 -4.82 -4.35 -15.40
CA LYS A 177 -5.26 -5.71 -15.72
C LYS A 177 -4.14 -6.57 -16.32
N SER A 178 -3.43 -6.05 -17.30
CA SER A 178 -2.36 -6.81 -17.98
C SER A 178 -1.15 -7.06 -17.07
N ARG A 179 -0.74 -6.08 -16.24
CA ARG A 179 0.35 -6.24 -15.28
C ARG A 179 -0.03 -7.19 -14.15
N LEU A 180 -1.26 -7.09 -13.63
CA LEU A 180 -1.76 -8.02 -12.61
C LEU A 180 -1.73 -9.46 -13.12
N SER A 181 -2.26 -9.72 -14.31
CA SER A 181 -2.26 -11.06 -14.91
C SER A 181 -0.86 -11.64 -15.04
N ARG A 182 0.12 -10.84 -15.51
CA ARG A 182 1.51 -11.26 -15.61
C ARG A 182 2.17 -11.48 -14.24
N ALA A 183 1.88 -10.62 -13.28
CA ALA A 183 2.40 -10.74 -11.91
C ALA A 183 1.91 -12.03 -11.25
N LEU A 184 0.60 -12.31 -11.32
CA LEU A 184 0.01 -13.53 -10.76
C LEU A 184 0.55 -14.78 -11.43
N LYS A 185 0.72 -14.78 -12.76
CA LYS A 185 1.35 -15.90 -13.46
C LYS A 185 2.76 -16.16 -12.97
N LYS A 186 3.55 -15.11 -12.76
CA LYS A 186 4.92 -15.24 -12.26
C LYS A 186 4.96 -15.75 -10.82
N LEU A 187 4.05 -15.26 -9.95
CA LEU A 187 3.92 -15.73 -8.57
C LEU A 187 3.49 -17.21 -8.51
N GLY A 188 2.52 -17.63 -9.32
CA GLY A 188 2.08 -19.04 -9.41
C GLY A 188 3.24 -19.96 -9.76
N LEU A 189 4.03 -19.63 -10.79
CA LEU A 189 5.20 -20.42 -11.19
C LEU A 189 6.26 -20.55 -10.08
N VAL A 190 6.45 -19.52 -9.25
CA VAL A 190 7.43 -19.58 -8.16
C VAL A 190 6.90 -20.38 -6.97
N LEU A 191 5.60 -20.26 -6.65
CA LEU A 191 4.99 -20.95 -5.52
C LEU A 191 4.78 -22.44 -5.82
N GLU A 192 4.34 -22.82 -7.04
CA GLU A 192 4.18 -24.19 -7.48
C GLU A 192 5.53 -24.92 -7.64
N GLY A 193 6.55 -24.25 -8.17
CA GLY A 193 7.90 -24.82 -8.33
C GLY A 193 8.66 -25.04 -7.03
N GLY A 194 8.15 -24.51 -5.91
CA GLY A 194 8.68 -24.75 -4.55
C GLY A 194 8.17 -26.06 -3.92
N GLU A 195 7.02 -26.55 -4.34
CA GLU A 195 6.44 -27.80 -3.82
C GLU A 195 7.09 -29.07 -4.42
N GLU A 196 7.71 -28.98 -5.60
CA GLU A 196 8.40 -30.12 -6.24
C GLU A 196 9.84 -30.36 -5.74
N ARG A 197 10.35 -29.57 -4.82
CA ARG A 197 11.72 -29.67 -4.29
C ARG A 197 11.82 -29.98 -2.78
N GLY A 198 10.72 -30.43 -2.16
CA GLY A 198 10.65 -30.82 -0.76
C GLY A 198 10.69 -32.34 -0.54
#